data_dda19986c3f152f17826f6d285b40e33
#
_entry.id   dda19986c3f152f17826f6d285b40e33
#
_cell.length_a   1.000
_cell.length_b   1.000
_cell.length_c   1.000
_cell.angle_alpha   90.00
_cell.angle_beta   90.00
_cell.angle_gamma   90.00
#
_symmetry.space_group_name_H-M   'P 1'
#
loop_
_entity.id
_entity.type
_entity.pdbx_description
1 polymer ?
#
loop_
_entity_poly.entity_id
_entity_poly.type
_entity_poly.pdbx_seq_one_letter_code
_entity_poly.pdbx_strand_id
1 'polypeptide(L)'
;NSIVKYCADKNVLNCFSYTGGFSVYAASVAKSVTSVDISKKAIENAALNFQINGFDTKNHGFIAKDVFDYLKEMEFCKYDLIILDPPSFAKNQKQLKNAIKAYITINSKALEKLPDYGILVSSSCTSHVDQSTFIKILNQSAVNANCQLKVLESNDQPLDHPYNLAFPEGRYLKFFIMQKYPIQ
;
A
#
# COMPACT_ATOMS: atom_id res chain seq x y z
N ASN A 1 -10.75 -2.96 -7.51
CA ASN A 1 -11.58 -1.75 -7.75
C ASN A 1 -11.97 -0.99 -6.47
N SER A 2 -11.79 -1.54 -5.27
CA SER A 2 -12.19 -0.88 -4.00
C SER A 2 -11.50 0.47 -3.79
N ILE A 3 -10.26 0.64 -4.26
CA ILE A 3 -9.49 1.89 -4.03
C ILE A 3 -9.96 3.07 -4.88
N VAL A 4 -10.56 2.83 -6.06
CA VAL A 4 -10.84 3.89 -7.07
C VAL A 4 -11.67 5.02 -6.48
N LYS A 5 -12.73 4.70 -5.72
CA LYS A 5 -13.59 5.71 -5.08
C LYS A 5 -12.88 6.61 -4.08
N TYR A 6 -11.72 6.16 -3.54
CA TYR A 6 -10.91 6.95 -2.62
C TYR A 6 -9.82 7.76 -3.31
N CYS A 7 -9.56 7.50 -4.61
CA CYS A 7 -8.51 8.17 -5.39
C CYS A 7 -8.98 9.44 -6.10
N ALA A 8 -10.30 9.70 -6.17
CA ALA A 8 -10.85 10.83 -6.91
C ALA A 8 -10.23 12.17 -6.47
N ASP A 9 -9.70 12.92 -7.46
CA ASP A 9 -9.05 14.23 -7.30
C ASP A 9 -7.85 14.28 -6.34
N LYS A 10 -7.24 13.11 -6.02
CA LYS A 10 -6.13 12.99 -5.07
C LYS A 10 -4.78 12.79 -5.76
N ASN A 11 -3.73 13.20 -5.05
CA ASN A 11 -2.36 12.79 -5.35
C ASN A 11 -2.13 11.42 -4.68
N VAL A 12 -1.92 10.38 -5.48
CA VAL A 12 -1.81 8.99 -5.04
C VAL A 12 -0.36 8.51 -5.13
N LEU A 13 0.15 7.87 -4.08
CA LEU A 13 1.41 7.15 -4.07
C LEU A 13 1.13 5.64 -4.02
N ASN A 14 1.63 4.90 -4.99
CA ASN A 14 1.61 3.45 -5.01
C ASN A 14 3.02 2.89 -4.78
N CYS A 15 3.25 2.33 -3.61
CA CYS A 15 4.51 1.70 -3.19
C CYS A 15 4.49 0.21 -3.46
N PHE A 16 5.66 -0.35 -3.86
CA PHE A 16 5.79 -1.73 -4.36
C PHE A 16 4.88 -1.94 -5.57
N SER A 17 4.88 -0.96 -6.44
CA SER A 17 3.88 -0.84 -7.50
C SER A 17 3.96 -1.94 -8.55
N TYR A 18 5.07 -2.68 -8.61
CA TYR A 18 5.36 -3.65 -9.66
C TYR A 18 5.07 -3.03 -11.04
N THR A 19 4.24 -3.67 -11.85
CA THR A 19 3.84 -3.16 -13.18
C THR A 19 2.69 -2.15 -13.15
N GLY A 20 2.34 -1.62 -11.97
CA GLY A 20 1.41 -0.50 -11.82
C GLY A 20 -0.07 -0.86 -11.83
N GLY A 21 -0.45 -2.08 -11.45
CA GLY A 21 -1.86 -2.48 -11.45
C GLY A 21 -2.77 -1.52 -10.67
N PHE A 22 -2.48 -1.23 -9.40
CA PHE A 22 -3.24 -0.23 -8.62
C PHE A 22 -3.14 1.17 -9.23
N SER A 23 -1.96 1.52 -9.78
CA SER A 23 -1.72 2.84 -10.35
C SER A 23 -2.58 3.13 -11.57
N VAL A 24 -2.75 2.15 -12.47
CA VAL A 24 -3.60 2.27 -13.67
C VAL A 24 -5.06 2.50 -13.26
N TYR A 25 -5.58 1.73 -12.29
CA TYR A 25 -6.94 1.94 -11.79
C TYR A 25 -7.10 3.30 -11.10
N ALA A 26 -6.13 3.71 -10.28
CA ALA A 26 -6.15 5.02 -9.63
C ALA A 26 -6.11 6.18 -10.65
N ALA A 27 -5.32 6.06 -11.71
CA ALA A 27 -5.16 7.09 -12.73
C ALA A 27 -6.46 7.48 -13.45
N SER A 28 -7.48 6.60 -13.44
CA SER A 28 -8.78 6.90 -14.05
C SER A 28 -9.55 8.04 -13.37
N VAL A 29 -9.23 8.36 -12.11
CA VAL A 29 -9.95 9.36 -11.29
C VAL A 29 -9.02 10.26 -10.48
N ALA A 30 -7.76 9.88 -10.29
CA ALA A 30 -6.81 10.63 -9.48
C ALA A 30 -6.29 11.88 -10.21
N LYS A 31 -5.92 12.90 -9.44
CA LYS A 31 -5.21 14.07 -9.95
C LYS A 31 -3.82 13.71 -10.45
N SER A 32 -3.10 12.89 -9.70
CA SER A 32 -1.81 12.34 -10.10
C SER A 32 -1.57 11.00 -9.41
N VAL A 33 -0.75 10.15 -10.02
CA VAL A 33 -0.31 8.88 -9.44
C VAL A 33 1.20 8.78 -9.55
N THR A 34 1.88 8.43 -8.45
CA THR A 34 3.31 8.09 -8.46
C THR A 34 3.46 6.62 -8.13
N SER A 35 4.11 5.88 -9.01
CA SER A 35 4.46 4.46 -8.85
C SER A 35 5.91 4.34 -8.40
N VAL A 36 6.16 3.65 -7.29
CA VAL A 36 7.51 3.41 -6.75
C VAL A 36 7.74 1.91 -6.60
N ASP A 37 8.82 1.41 -7.18
CA ASP A 37 9.28 0.04 -7.04
C ASP A 37 10.81 0.01 -7.16
N ILE A 38 11.46 -0.96 -6.51
CA ILE A 38 12.91 -1.12 -6.62
C ILE A 38 13.34 -1.61 -8.00
N SER A 39 12.47 -2.33 -8.70
CA SER A 39 12.73 -2.88 -10.02
C SER A 39 12.52 -1.83 -11.12
N LYS A 40 13.63 -1.37 -11.71
CA LYS A 40 13.59 -0.47 -12.87
C LYS A 40 12.71 -1.03 -14.00
N LYS A 41 12.81 -2.34 -14.27
CA LYS A 41 12.00 -3.00 -15.31
C LYS A 41 10.52 -2.99 -15.01
N ALA A 42 10.14 -3.17 -13.74
CA ALA A 42 8.74 -3.07 -13.31
C ALA A 42 8.19 -1.64 -13.52
N ILE A 43 8.97 -0.62 -13.19
CA ILE A 43 8.61 0.79 -13.38
C ILE A 43 8.49 1.16 -14.87
N GLU A 44 9.39 0.69 -15.74
CA GLU A 44 9.26 0.85 -17.18
C GLU A 44 7.95 0.23 -17.70
N ASN A 45 7.61 -0.98 -17.23
CA ASN A 45 6.36 -1.65 -17.58
C ASN A 45 5.13 -0.90 -17.00
N ALA A 46 5.23 -0.31 -15.81
CA ALA A 46 4.16 0.51 -15.25
C ALA A 46 3.86 1.72 -16.15
N ALA A 47 4.89 2.43 -16.63
CA ALA A 47 4.72 3.53 -17.57
C ALA A 47 4.09 3.07 -18.91
N LEU A 48 4.51 1.91 -19.42
CA LEU A 48 3.91 1.31 -20.63
C LEU A 48 2.43 0.97 -20.42
N ASN A 49 2.08 0.40 -19.25
CA ASN A 49 0.69 0.07 -18.91
C ASN A 49 -0.19 1.32 -18.85
N PHE A 50 0.32 2.47 -18.38
CA PHE A 50 -0.39 3.74 -18.47
C PHE A 50 -0.70 4.11 -19.92
N GLN A 51 0.31 4.06 -20.79
CA GLN A 51 0.15 4.38 -22.23
C GLN A 51 -0.86 3.44 -22.91
N ILE A 52 -0.77 2.13 -22.66
CA ILE A 52 -1.69 1.12 -23.22
C ILE A 52 -3.15 1.40 -22.79
N ASN A 53 -3.35 1.92 -21.58
CA ASN A 53 -4.68 2.28 -21.06
C ASN A 53 -5.09 3.72 -21.41
N GLY A 54 -4.35 4.43 -22.26
CA GLY A 54 -4.70 5.75 -22.75
C GLY A 54 -4.42 6.90 -21.78
N PHE A 55 -3.64 6.69 -20.73
CA PHE A 55 -3.26 7.75 -19.79
C PHE A 55 -2.00 8.49 -20.23
N ASP A 56 -2.03 9.82 -20.16
CA ASP A 56 -0.83 10.65 -20.36
C ASP A 56 0.12 10.49 -19.16
N THR A 57 1.34 10.07 -19.42
CA THR A 57 2.36 9.85 -18.40
C THR A 57 2.96 11.14 -17.82
N LYS A 58 2.72 12.30 -18.44
CA LYS A 58 3.32 13.59 -18.01
C LYS A 58 2.94 14.03 -16.60
N ASN A 59 1.72 13.71 -16.18
CA ASN A 59 1.19 14.08 -14.86
C ASN A 59 1.38 12.97 -13.81
N HIS A 60 2.13 11.90 -14.15
CA HIS A 60 2.31 10.74 -13.30
C HIS A 60 3.81 10.48 -13.06
N GLY A 61 4.13 9.91 -11.90
CA GLY A 61 5.50 9.58 -11.52
C GLY A 61 5.81 8.10 -11.67
N PHE A 62 7.01 7.78 -12.18
CA PHE A 62 7.51 6.40 -12.31
C PHE A 62 8.93 6.35 -11.77
N ILE A 63 9.10 5.84 -10.54
CA ILE A 63 10.34 5.99 -9.77
C ILE A 63 10.90 4.62 -9.39
N ALA A 64 12.07 4.29 -9.93
CA ALA A 64 12.83 3.10 -9.55
C ALA A 64 13.67 3.40 -8.31
N LYS A 65 13.15 3.06 -7.11
CA LYS A 65 13.80 3.30 -5.82
C LYS A 65 13.31 2.34 -4.77
N ASP A 66 14.13 2.05 -3.75
CA ASP A 66 13.67 1.37 -2.54
C ASP A 66 12.57 2.19 -1.87
N VAL A 67 11.47 1.52 -1.48
CA VAL A 67 10.30 2.20 -0.92
C VAL A 67 10.58 2.78 0.46
N PHE A 68 11.41 2.11 1.29
CA PHE A 68 11.78 2.64 2.61
C PHE A 68 12.58 3.93 2.49
N ASP A 69 13.52 3.98 1.53
CA ASP A 69 14.31 5.19 1.24
C ASP A 69 13.43 6.27 0.64
N TYR A 70 12.53 5.93 -0.28
CA TYR A 70 11.61 6.89 -0.87
C TYR A 70 10.72 7.56 0.19
N LEU A 71 10.08 6.78 1.07
CA LEU A 71 9.25 7.30 2.16
C LEU A 71 10.03 8.14 3.16
N LYS A 72 11.31 7.83 3.39
CA LYS A 72 12.18 8.61 4.28
C LYS A 72 12.47 10.01 3.72
N GLU A 73 12.72 10.09 2.41
CA GLU A 73 13.16 11.32 1.74
C GLU A 73 12.00 12.18 1.24
N MET A 74 10.81 11.61 1.02
CA MET A 74 9.68 12.36 0.48
C MET A 74 9.19 13.45 1.44
N GLU A 75 8.66 14.52 0.85
CA GLU A 75 8.07 15.63 1.59
C GLU A 75 6.79 15.21 2.33
N PHE A 76 6.50 15.89 3.43
CA PHE A 76 5.25 15.73 4.18
C PHE A 76 4.06 16.21 3.34
N CYS A 77 2.92 15.54 3.49
CA CYS A 77 1.64 15.90 2.85
C CYS A 77 1.70 16.02 1.32
N LYS A 78 2.69 15.40 0.68
CA LYS A 78 2.80 15.37 -0.78
C LYS A 78 1.70 14.54 -1.45
N TYR A 79 1.23 13.51 -0.77
CA TYR A 79 0.20 12.60 -1.25
C TYR A 79 -0.98 12.55 -0.27
N ASP A 80 -2.18 12.47 -0.82
CA ASP A 80 -3.44 12.38 -0.08
C ASP A 80 -3.81 10.91 0.22
N LEU A 81 -3.26 9.99 -0.58
CA LEU A 81 -3.47 8.56 -0.46
C LEU A 81 -2.16 7.81 -0.73
N ILE A 82 -1.80 6.88 0.17
CA ILE A 82 -0.63 6.00 0.01
C ILE A 82 -1.09 4.55 0.02
N ILE A 83 -0.64 3.78 -0.97
CA ILE A 83 -0.86 2.33 -1.09
C ILE A 83 0.45 1.62 -0.74
N LEU A 84 0.39 0.70 0.21
CA LEU A 84 1.46 -0.19 0.61
C LEU A 84 1.04 -1.64 0.32
N ASP A 85 1.55 -2.21 -0.76
CA ASP A 85 1.34 -3.62 -1.13
C ASP A 85 2.69 -4.36 -1.24
N PRO A 86 3.40 -4.52 -0.11
CA PRO A 86 4.73 -5.11 -0.10
C PRO A 86 4.71 -6.61 -0.41
N PRO A 87 5.80 -7.15 -0.95
CA PRO A 87 5.99 -8.59 -1.03
C PRO A 87 6.02 -9.21 0.38
N SER A 88 5.88 -10.52 0.47
CA SER A 88 5.97 -11.21 1.76
C SER A 88 7.33 -10.96 2.42
N PHE A 89 7.32 -10.34 3.61
CA PHE A 89 8.52 -10.09 4.41
C PHE A 89 8.98 -11.31 5.23
N ALA A 90 8.16 -12.40 5.30
CA ALA A 90 8.56 -13.64 5.95
C ALA A 90 8.24 -14.85 5.07
N LYS A 91 9.28 -15.60 4.73
CA LYS A 91 9.16 -16.88 4.01
C LYS A 91 9.01 -18.08 4.97
N ASN A 92 9.26 -17.88 6.25
CA ASN A 92 9.17 -18.90 7.29
C ASN A 92 8.96 -18.25 8.67
N GLN A 93 8.61 -19.07 9.66
CA GLN A 93 8.31 -18.64 11.02
C GLN A 93 9.50 -17.93 11.71
N LYS A 94 10.75 -18.30 11.39
CA LYS A 94 11.94 -17.68 11.99
C LYS A 94 12.08 -16.20 11.60
N GLN A 95 11.52 -15.80 10.44
CA GLN A 95 11.57 -14.43 9.93
C GLN A 95 10.39 -13.57 10.42
N LEU A 96 9.40 -14.15 11.12
CA LEU A 96 8.17 -13.46 11.51
C LEU A 96 8.43 -12.17 12.29
N LYS A 97 9.34 -12.21 13.29
CA LYS A 97 9.67 -11.03 14.11
C LYS A 97 10.21 -9.87 13.27
N ASN A 98 11.07 -10.19 12.28
CA ASN A 98 11.64 -9.18 11.39
C ASN A 98 10.59 -8.65 10.40
N ALA A 99 9.70 -9.51 9.91
CA ALA A 99 8.59 -9.12 9.06
C ALA A 99 7.64 -8.15 9.79
N ILE A 100 7.26 -8.44 11.04
CA ILE A 100 6.43 -7.56 11.86
C ILE A 100 7.09 -6.19 12.01
N LYS A 101 8.40 -6.14 12.32
CA LYS A 101 9.15 -4.87 12.41
C LYS A 101 9.14 -4.10 11.08
N ALA A 102 9.36 -4.78 9.96
CA ALA A 102 9.36 -4.15 8.63
C ALA A 102 7.97 -3.55 8.30
N TYR A 103 6.89 -4.30 8.57
CA TYR A 103 5.52 -3.79 8.39
C TYR A 103 5.25 -2.58 9.30
N ILE A 104 5.62 -2.62 10.59
CA ILE A 104 5.46 -1.47 11.50
C ILE A 104 6.24 -0.28 10.95
N THR A 105 7.49 -0.46 10.58
CA THR A 105 8.34 0.63 10.09
C THR A 105 7.75 1.30 8.86
N ILE A 106 7.31 0.52 7.85
CA ILE A 106 6.84 1.10 6.60
C ILE A 106 5.49 1.78 6.75
N ASN A 107 4.57 1.18 7.52
CA ASN A 107 3.27 1.79 7.80
C ASN A 107 3.41 3.07 8.64
N SER A 108 4.29 3.07 9.67
CA SER A 108 4.57 4.27 10.46
C SER A 108 5.09 5.41 9.58
N LYS A 109 6.08 5.14 8.73
CA LYS A 109 6.64 6.14 7.81
C LYS A 109 5.61 6.70 6.84
N ALA A 110 4.74 5.86 6.28
CA ALA A 110 3.67 6.32 5.41
C ALA A 110 2.68 7.22 6.17
N LEU A 111 2.29 6.84 7.38
CA LEU A 111 1.39 7.63 8.23
C LEU A 111 2.00 8.96 8.67
N GLU A 112 3.30 9.00 9.00
CA GLU A 112 4.01 10.24 9.30
C GLU A 112 3.93 11.24 8.14
N LYS A 113 3.99 10.74 6.91
CA LYS A 113 4.01 11.55 5.69
C LYS A 113 2.64 11.94 5.14
N LEU A 114 1.59 11.20 5.51
CA LEU A 114 0.22 11.53 5.13
C LEU A 114 -0.30 12.76 5.89
N PRO A 115 -1.11 13.62 5.23
CA PRO A 115 -1.86 14.66 5.93
C PRO A 115 -2.90 14.05 6.87
N ASP A 116 -3.42 14.85 7.80
CA ASP A 116 -4.62 14.48 8.53
C ASP A 116 -5.77 14.24 7.56
N TYR A 117 -6.59 13.25 7.85
CA TYR A 117 -7.65 12.73 6.98
C TYR A 117 -7.17 12.09 5.67
N GLY A 118 -5.86 11.98 5.47
CA GLY A 118 -5.26 11.20 4.38
C GLY A 118 -5.57 9.71 4.50
N ILE A 119 -5.46 8.98 3.39
CA ILE A 119 -5.86 7.58 3.31
C ILE A 119 -4.62 6.69 3.19
N LEU A 120 -4.53 5.69 4.06
CA LEU A 120 -3.58 4.59 3.96
C LEU A 120 -4.29 3.33 3.50
N VAL A 121 -3.84 2.76 2.39
CA VAL A 121 -4.15 1.40 1.96
C VAL A 121 -2.96 0.53 2.32
N SER A 122 -3.18 -0.52 3.10
CA SER A 122 -2.10 -1.42 3.51
C SER A 122 -2.53 -2.88 3.37
N SER A 123 -1.66 -3.68 2.78
CA SER A 123 -1.88 -5.11 2.59
C SER A 123 -0.74 -5.96 3.12
N SER A 124 -1.02 -7.23 3.33
CA SER A 124 -0.05 -8.25 3.63
C SER A 124 -0.45 -9.59 3.01
N CYS A 125 0.42 -10.14 2.17
CA CYS A 125 0.31 -11.48 1.62
C CYS A 125 1.11 -12.53 2.43
N THR A 126 1.68 -12.16 3.59
CA THR A 126 2.47 -13.05 4.44
C THR A 126 1.56 -14.00 5.20
N SER A 127 1.58 -15.29 4.88
CA SER A 127 0.74 -16.32 5.53
C SER A 127 0.99 -16.45 7.03
N HIS A 128 2.23 -16.23 7.50
CA HIS A 128 2.60 -16.26 8.92
C HIS A 128 2.12 -15.05 9.73
N VAL A 129 1.61 -14.02 9.08
CA VAL A 129 0.98 -12.85 9.71
C VAL A 129 -0.53 -13.00 9.55
N ASP A 130 -1.22 -13.45 10.58
CA ASP A 130 -2.67 -13.53 10.58
C ASP A 130 -3.31 -12.13 10.66
N GLN A 131 -4.64 -12.07 10.49
CA GLN A 131 -5.38 -10.81 10.51
C GLN A 131 -5.23 -10.08 11.85
N SER A 132 -5.27 -10.81 12.97
CA SER A 132 -5.15 -10.22 14.30
C SER A 132 -3.79 -9.59 14.52
N THR A 133 -2.73 -10.26 14.06
CA THR A 133 -1.35 -9.74 14.09
C THR A 133 -1.20 -8.53 13.18
N PHE A 134 -1.82 -8.55 11.98
CA PHE A 134 -1.74 -7.40 11.08
C PHE A 134 -2.45 -6.17 11.64
N ILE A 135 -3.61 -6.34 12.29
CA ILE A 135 -4.30 -5.25 13.01
C ILE A 135 -3.40 -4.67 14.13
N LYS A 136 -2.69 -5.51 14.89
CA LYS A 136 -1.73 -5.04 15.92
C LYS A 136 -0.58 -4.25 15.29
N ILE A 137 -0.08 -4.68 14.13
CA ILE A 137 0.94 -3.96 13.37
C ILE A 137 0.44 -2.56 12.98
N LEU A 138 -0.76 -2.46 12.42
CA LEU A 138 -1.35 -1.19 12.00
C LEU A 138 -1.60 -0.25 13.19
N ASN A 139 -2.11 -0.78 14.30
CA ASN A 139 -2.27 -0.02 15.54
C ASN A 139 -0.94 0.49 16.08
N GLN A 140 0.09 -0.36 16.15
CA GLN A 140 1.42 0.08 16.58
C GLN A 140 2.01 1.14 15.65
N SER A 141 1.75 1.01 14.34
CA SER A 141 2.18 2.00 13.35
C SER A 141 1.51 3.36 13.56
N ALA A 142 0.23 3.36 13.90
CA ALA A 142 -0.52 4.58 14.21
C ALA A 142 0.02 5.26 15.49
N VAL A 143 0.30 4.47 16.53
CA VAL A 143 0.93 4.98 17.77
C VAL A 143 2.28 5.63 17.47
N ASN A 144 3.14 4.96 16.69
CA ASN A 144 4.45 5.48 16.30
C ASN A 144 4.36 6.79 15.49
N ALA A 145 3.32 6.92 14.67
CA ALA A 145 3.07 8.12 13.85
C ALA A 145 2.22 9.19 14.57
N ASN A 146 1.96 9.01 15.86
CA ASN A 146 1.15 9.91 16.68
C ASN A 146 -0.20 10.24 16.05
N CYS A 147 -0.94 9.21 15.60
CA CYS A 147 -2.25 9.36 14.98
C CYS A 147 -3.20 8.20 15.34
N GLN A 148 -4.46 8.35 14.93
CA GLN A 148 -5.46 7.29 14.99
C GLN A 148 -5.82 6.84 13.58
N LEU A 149 -6.25 5.59 13.42
CA LEU A 149 -6.73 5.02 12.16
C LEU A 149 -8.19 4.61 12.30
N LYS A 150 -9.03 5.05 11.37
CA LYS A 150 -10.38 4.52 11.18
C LYS A 150 -10.39 3.61 9.97
N VAL A 151 -10.82 2.37 10.15
CA VAL A 151 -10.98 1.42 9.06
C VAL A 151 -12.21 1.82 8.24
N LEU A 152 -12.00 2.09 6.95
CA LEU A 152 -13.06 2.39 5.99
C LEU A 152 -13.52 1.09 5.30
N GLU A 153 -12.56 0.22 4.95
CA GLU A 153 -12.82 -1.10 4.38
C GLU A 153 -11.79 -2.12 4.85
N SER A 154 -12.23 -3.36 5.00
CA SER A 154 -11.39 -4.51 5.25
C SER A 154 -11.81 -5.62 4.30
N ASN A 155 -10.88 -6.09 3.48
CA ASN A 155 -11.10 -7.15 2.50
C ASN A 155 -10.08 -8.27 2.71
N ASP A 156 -10.52 -9.46 2.39
CA ASP A 156 -9.71 -10.66 2.39
C ASP A 156 -9.29 -11.04 0.95
N GLN A 157 -9.24 -12.34 0.69
CA GLN A 157 -8.90 -12.93 -0.57
C GLN A 157 -9.84 -12.43 -1.69
N PRO A 158 -9.32 -11.88 -2.79
CA PRO A 158 -10.14 -11.46 -3.91
C PRO A 158 -10.72 -12.65 -4.69
N LEU A 159 -11.78 -12.39 -5.45
CA LEU A 159 -12.51 -13.44 -6.18
C LEU A 159 -11.67 -14.20 -7.23
N ASP A 160 -10.65 -13.56 -7.75
CA ASP A 160 -9.71 -14.15 -8.73
C ASP A 160 -8.60 -14.99 -8.07
N HIS A 161 -8.56 -15.04 -6.73
CA HIS A 161 -7.65 -15.89 -5.95
C HIS A 161 -8.45 -16.76 -4.98
N PRO A 162 -9.32 -17.66 -5.45
CA PRO A 162 -10.10 -18.53 -4.57
C PRO A 162 -9.17 -19.48 -3.80
N TYR A 163 -9.54 -19.81 -2.57
CA TYR A 163 -8.83 -20.80 -1.78
C TYR A 163 -9.68 -22.06 -1.57
N ASN A 164 -9.02 -23.19 -1.37
CA ASN A 164 -9.70 -24.46 -1.11
C ASN A 164 -10.03 -24.55 0.39
N LEU A 165 -11.28 -24.92 0.73
CA LEU A 165 -11.71 -25.10 2.12
C LEU A 165 -10.89 -26.14 2.89
N ALA A 166 -10.33 -27.15 2.19
CA ALA A 166 -9.43 -28.14 2.80
C ALA A 166 -8.02 -27.58 3.12
N PHE A 167 -7.68 -26.39 2.59
CA PHE A 167 -6.39 -25.72 2.77
C PHE A 167 -6.61 -24.26 3.15
N PRO A 168 -7.03 -23.97 4.40
CA PRO A 168 -7.37 -22.64 4.87
C PRO A 168 -6.18 -21.65 4.85
N GLU A 169 -4.93 -22.16 4.80
CA GLU A 169 -3.71 -21.36 4.62
C GLU A 169 -3.69 -20.61 3.28
N GLY A 170 -4.49 -21.01 2.32
CA GLY A 170 -4.72 -20.29 1.07
C GLY A 170 -5.38 -18.91 1.28
N ARG A 171 -6.02 -18.69 2.45
CA ARG A 171 -6.59 -17.39 2.86
C ARG A 171 -5.52 -16.55 3.56
N TYR A 172 -4.55 -16.06 2.81
CA TYR A 172 -3.38 -15.36 3.34
C TYR A 172 -3.39 -13.84 3.14
N LEU A 173 -4.30 -13.31 2.33
CA LEU A 173 -4.34 -11.87 2.05
C LEU A 173 -5.10 -11.11 3.16
N LYS A 174 -4.53 -10.02 3.61
CA LYS A 174 -5.14 -8.99 4.46
C LYS A 174 -5.02 -7.67 3.74
N PHE A 175 -6.13 -6.95 3.60
CA PHE A 175 -6.19 -5.68 2.89
C PHE A 175 -7.08 -4.71 3.65
N PHE A 176 -6.54 -3.54 4.02
CA PHE A 176 -7.22 -2.51 4.78
C PHE A 176 -7.12 -1.17 4.06
N ILE A 177 -8.24 -0.47 3.96
CA ILE A 177 -8.31 0.94 3.60
C ILE A 177 -8.67 1.71 4.86
N MET A 178 -7.82 2.65 5.26
CA MET A 178 -7.93 3.36 6.53
C MET A 178 -7.74 4.85 6.32
N GLN A 179 -8.41 5.65 7.15
CA GLN A 179 -8.22 7.09 7.19
C GLN A 179 -7.46 7.49 8.46
N LYS A 180 -6.46 8.35 8.30
CA LYS A 180 -5.68 8.94 9.38
C LYS A 180 -6.47 10.03 10.08
N TYR A 181 -6.46 10.05 11.42
CA TYR A 181 -7.02 11.10 12.25
C TYR A 181 -5.95 11.60 13.24
N PRO A 182 -5.91 12.90 13.53
CA PRO A 182 -5.06 13.42 14.60
C PRO A 182 -5.49 12.84 15.96
N ILE A 183 -4.56 12.73 16.91
CA ILE A 183 -4.88 12.48 18.31
C ILE A 183 -5.40 13.82 18.87
N GLN A 184 -6.57 13.76 19.51
CA GLN A 184 -7.15 14.91 20.21
C GLN A 184 -6.43 15.15 21.52
#